data_c9ef7f3a7321eee50c58f6838ee0e1e5
#
_entry.id   c9ef7f3a7321eee50c58f6838ee0e1e5
#
_cell.length_a   1.000
_cell.length_b   1.000
_cell.length_c   1.000
_cell.angle_alpha   90.00
_cell.angle_beta   90.00
_cell.angle_gamma   90.00
#
_symmetry.space_group_name_H-M   'P 1'
#
loop_
_entity.id
_entity.type
_entity.pdbx_description
1 polymer ?
#
loop_
_entity_poly.entity_id
_entity_poly.type
_entity_poly.pdbx_seq_one_letter_code
_entity_poly.pdbx_strand_id
1 'polypeptide(L)'
;MAKHGVEKTSSGPEISQLHETDTGTLTAAQRQAFAALLRGPFISVDKQPEIFRTVSANREVLAQQLDNLFLTLIVDDSAGVAYAKNWDTDIEGSRILMRKHPLTFMETVVLLHLRHMLVMTSPNERAVVGEEEVFEATLPYQSAAGNDKAAQRKKFQAAWNKMKDRSIVRTTTTEDRFEI
;
A
#
# COMPACT_ATOMS: atom_id res chain seq x y z
N MET A 1 39.63 -50.06 -8.02
CA MET A 1 38.77 -49.35 -8.98
C MET A 1 37.76 -48.53 -8.17
N ALA A 2 38.07 -47.28 -7.90
CA ALA A 2 37.22 -46.34 -7.17
C ALA A 2 36.43 -45.50 -8.11
N LYS A 3 35.07 -45.57 -8.05
CA LYS A 3 34.18 -44.67 -8.76
C LYS A 3 33.98 -43.41 -7.97
N HIS A 4 34.51 -42.31 -8.46
CA HIS A 4 34.20 -40.96 -7.96
C HIS A 4 32.77 -40.58 -8.38
N GLY A 5 31.90 -40.49 -7.38
CA GLY A 5 30.60 -39.80 -7.52
C GLY A 5 30.81 -38.29 -7.52
N VAL A 6 30.49 -37.61 -8.57
CA VAL A 6 30.45 -36.16 -8.62
C VAL A 6 29.12 -35.73 -8.00
N GLU A 7 29.19 -35.18 -6.79
CA GLU A 7 28.08 -34.43 -6.20
C GLU A 7 27.85 -33.13 -6.97
N LYS A 8 26.71 -33.04 -7.62
CA LYS A 8 26.20 -31.78 -8.16
C LYS A 8 25.55 -30.99 -7.05
N THR A 9 26.31 -30.16 -6.36
CA THR A 9 25.77 -29.05 -5.58
C THR A 9 25.43 -27.90 -6.52
N SER A 10 24.17 -27.82 -6.93
CA SER A 10 23.61 -26.64 -7.61
C SER A 10 22.40 -26.17 -6.80
N SER A 11 22.64 -25.36 -5.78
CA SER A 11 21.60 -24.64 -5.06
C SER A 11 21.51 -23.19 -5.58
N GLY A 12 21.06 -23.04 -6.82
CA GLY A 12 20.49 -21.80 -7.31
C GLY A 12 18.95 -21.87 -7.19
N PRO A 13 18.24 -20.75 -7.04
CA PRO A 13 16.78 -20.77 -7.06
C PRO A 13 16.32 -21.40 -8.38
N GLU A 14 15.61 -22.52 -8.30
CA GLU A 14 15.04 -23.17 -9.47
C GLU A 14 14.08 -22.24 -10.17
N ILE A 15 14.50 -21.66 -11.30
CA ILE A 15 13.60 -20.92 -12.19
C ILE A 15 12.66 -21.97 -12.78
N SER A 16 11.46 -22.07 -12.21
CA SER A 16 10.48 -23.03 -12.71
C SER A 16 9.79 -22.42 -13.94
N GLN A 17 10.05 -23.00 -15.10
CA GLN A 17 9.26 -22.75 -16.29
C GLN A 17 7.81 -23.18 -16.01
N LEU A 18 6.87 -22.22 -16.02
CA LEU A 18 5.48 -22.47 -15.68
C LEU A 18 4.65 -22.99 -16.85
N HIS A 19 5.12 -22.81 -18.08
CA HIS A 19 4.57 -23.36 -19.32
C HIS A 19 5.65 -23.41 -20.42
N GLU A 20 5.40 -24.13 -21.51
CA GLU A 20 6.39 -24.45 -22.56
C GLU A 20 7.07 -23.22 -23.21
N THR A 21 6.36 -22.09 -23.32
CA THR A 21 6.90 -20.86 -23.93
C THR A 21 7.34 -19.82 -22.88
N ASP A 22 7.46 -20.22 -21.62
CA ASP A 22 7.82 -19.32 -20.54
C ASP A 22 9.31 -18.97 -20.58
N THR A 23 9.63 -17.70 -20.82
CA THR A 23 10.98 -17.14 -20.82
C THR A 23 11.27 -16.25 -19.61
N GLY A 24 10.34 -16.19 -18.66
CA GLY A 24 10.48 -15.33 -17.47
C GLY A 24 11.58 -15.82 -16.52
N THR A 25 12.29 -14.89 -15.93
CA THR A 25 13.43 -15.15 -15.02
C THR A 25 13.06 -15.26 -13.55
N LEU A 26 11.84 -14.89 -13.19
CA LEU A 26 11.36 -14.95 -11.81
C LEU A 26 10.76 -16.33 -11.51
N THR A 27 10.94 -16.79 -10.27
CA THR A 27 10.22 -17.96 -9.74
C THR A 27 8.72 -17.70 -9.64
N ALA A 28 7.91 -18.75 -9.53
CA ALA A 28 6.45 -18.61 -9.38
C ALA A 28 6.06 -17.68 -8.22
N ALA A 29 6.70 -17.84 -7.06
CA ALA A 29 6.44 -17.00 -5.89
C ALA A 29 6.82 -15.51 -6.14
N GLN A 30 7.97 -15.27 -6.76
CA GLN A 30 8.40 -13.92 -7.14
C GLN A 30 7.46 -13.26 -8.14
N ARG A 31 6.92 -14.02 -9.13
CA ARG A 31 5.92 -13.50 -10.07
C ARG A 31 4.61 -13.13 -9.39
N GLN A 32 4.15 -13.93 -8.43
CA GLN A 32 2.96 -13.62 -7.64
C GLN A 32 3.17 -12.34 -6.82
N ALA A 33 4.33 -12.21 -6.16
CA ALA A 33 4.69 -11.03 -5.41
C ALA A 33 4.80 -9.77 -6.32
N PHE A 34 5.45 -9.89 -7.46
CA PHE A 34 5.57 -8.83 -8.45
C PHE A 34 4.20 -8.38 -8.98
N ALA A 35 3.34 -9.33 -9.33
CA ALA A 35 1.97 -9.03 -9.77
C ALA A 35 1.14 -8.35 -8.66
N ALA A 36 1.31 -8.75 -7.40
CA ALA A 36 0.64 -8.12 -6.27
C ALA A 36 1.12 -6.66 -6.07
N LEU A 37 2.43 -6.40 -6.19
CA LEU A 37 2.98 -5.03 -6.15
C LEU A 37 2.41 -4.14 -7.25
N LEU A 38 2.27 -4.66 -8.48
CA LEU A 38 1.70 -3.92 -9.61
C LEU A 38 0.20 -3.66 -9.46
N ARG A 39 -0.53 -4.60 -8.84
CA ARG A 39 -1.98 -4.44 -8.58
C ARG A 39 -2.24 -3.35 -7.54
N GLY A 40 -1.31 -3.19 -6.58
CA GLY A 40 -1.43 -2.22 -5.51
C GLY A 40 -2.71 -2.38 -4.65
N PRO A 41 -3.02 -1.40 -3.82
CA PRO A 41 -2.19 -0.25 -3.47
C PRO A 41 -0.98 -0.59 -2.60
N PHE A 42 -1.05 -1.65 -1.80
CA PHE A 42 0.04 -2.16 -0.95
C PHE A 42 -0.22 -3.61 -0.54
N ILE A 43 0.85 -4.27 -0.15
CA ILE A 43 0.85 -5.61 0.46
C ILE A 43 1.08 -5.40 1.96
N SER A 44 0.29 -6.03 2.83
CA SER A 44 0.52 -6.02 4.27
C SER A 44 0.76 -7.42 4.81
N VAL A 45 1.59 -7.52 5.84
CA VAL A 45 1.87 -8.78 6.53
C VAL A 45 0.59 -9.41 7.10
N ASP A 46 -0.36 -8.59 7.57
CA ASP A 46 -1.61 -9.07 8.16
C ASP A 46 -2.55 -9.74 7.15
N LYS A 47 -2.61 -9.19 5.93
CA LYS A 47 -3.54 -9.67 4.89
C LYS A 47 -2.92 -10.70 3.96
N GLN A 48 -1.61 -10.57 3.70
CA GLN A 48 -0.88 -11.35 2.69
C GLN A 48 0.51 -11.75 3.21
N PRO A 49 0.61 -12.48 4.34
CA PRO A 49 1.89 -12.76 5.01
C PRO A 49 2.91 -13.48 4.10
N GLU A 50 2.47 -14.43 3.29
CA GLU A 50 3.37 -15.17 2.40
C GLU A 50 3.91 -14.29 1.26
N ILE A 51 3.07 -13.42 0.69
CA ILE A 51 3.49 -12.50 -0.36
C ILE A 51 4.45 -11.46 0.23
N PHE A 52 4.14 -10.90 1.41
CA PHE A 52 5.03 -9.96 2.08
C PHE A 52 6.39 -10.59 2.38
N ARG A 53 6.41 -11.82 2.89
CA ARG A 53 7.66 -12.58 3.15
C ARG A 53 8.46 -12.77 1.85
N THR A 54 7.79 -13.10 0.75
CA THR A 54 8.45 -13.26 -0.56
C THR A 54 9.05 -11.93 -1.04
N VAL A 55 8.34 -10.81 -0.88
CA VAL A 55 8.87 -9.48 -1.22
C VAL A 55 10.09 -9.15 -0.38
N SER A 56 10.00 -9.34 0.95
CA SER A 56 11.09 -9.04 1.88
C SER A 56 12.35 -9.87 1.61
N ALA A 57 12.19 -11.14 1.24
CA ALA A 57 13.30 -12.04 0.93
C ALA A 57 13.93 -11.79 -0.45
N ASN A 58 13.21 -11.13 -1.38
CA ASN A 58 13.65 -10.97 -2.78
C ASN A 58 13.66 -9.51 -3.23
N ARG A 59 13.99 -8.57 -2.33
CA ARG A 59 13.91 -7.11 -2.57
C ARG A 59 14.67 -6.69 -3.81
N GLU A 60 15.93 -7.13 -3.94
CA GLU A 60 16.81 -6.71 -5.04
C GLU A 60 16.25 -7.14 -6.39
N VAL A 61 15.84 -8.39 -6.51
CA VAL A 61 15.31 -8.95 -7.76
C VAL A 61 14.00 -8.25 -8.14
N LEU A 62 13.09 -8.04 -7.17
CA LEU A 62 11.81 -7.38 -7.43
C LEU A 62 11.98 -5.89 -7.70
N ALA A 63 12.91 -5.20 -7.02
CA ALA A 63 13.25 -3.82 -7.30
C ALA A 63 13.77 -3.65 -8.73
N GLN A 64 14.69 -4.53 -9.16
CA GLN A 64 15.23 -4.53 -10.52
C GLN A 64 14.12 -4.66 -11.59
N GLN A 65 13.12 -5.52 -11.35
CA GLN A 65 11.99 -5.66 -12.26
C GLN A 65 11.08 -4.42 -12.27
N LEU A 66 10.87 -3.80 -11.11
CA LEU A 66 10.09 -2.57 -10.99
C LEU A 66 10.80 -1.38 -11.63
N ASP A 67 12.13 -1.29 -11.52
CA ASP A 67 12.94 -0.24 -12.16
C ASP A 67 12.76 -0.24 -13.68
N ASN A 68 12.63 -1.40 -14.32
CA ASN A 68 12.31 -1.50 -15.75
C ASN A 68 10.95 -0.88 -16.12
N LEU A 69 10.09 -0.65 -15.13
CA LEU A 69 8.77 -0.05 -15.28
C LEU A 69 8.70 1.39 -14.73
N PHE A 70 9.84 2.02 -14.43
CA PHE A 70 9.91 3.33 -13.80
C PHE A 70 9.24 3.38 -12.41
N LEU A 71 9.30 2.25 -11.69
CA LEU A 71 8.72 2.11 -10.35
C LEU A 71 9.82 1.85 -9.31
N THR A 72 9.63 2.36 -8.11
CA THR A 72 10.48 2.08 -6.95
C THR A 72 9.75 1.14 -6.00
N LEU A 73 10.44 0.11 -5.51
CA LEU A 73 9.95 -0.73 -4.41
C LEU A 73 10.18 -0.06 -3.06
N ILE A 74 9.14 0.04 -2.26
CA ILE A 74 9.21 0.47 -0.86
C ILE A 74 8.82 -0.72 0.01
N VAL A 75 9.66 -1.05 0.99
CA VAL A 75 9.38 -2.06 2.01
C VAL A 75 9.65 -1.46 3.37
N ASP A 76 8.64 -1.42 4.20
CA ASP A 76 8.73 -1.03 5.61
C ASP A 76 8.45 -2.27 6.47
N ASP A 77 9.50 -2.87 7.01
CA ASP A 77 9.39 -4.07 7.86
C ASP A 77 8.75 -3.74 9.20
N SER A 78 8.95 -2.53 9.71
CA SER A 78 8.40 -2.13 11.00
C SER A 78 6.89 -1.95 10.93
N ALA A 79 6.39 -1.39 9.84
CA ALA A 79 4.97 -1.28 9.55
C ALA A 79 4.37 -2.54 8.91
N GLY A 80 5.21 -3.51 8.49
CA GLY A 80 4.77 -4.73 7.82
C GLY A 80 4.10 -4.46 6.47
N VAL A 81 4.56 -3.46 5.70
CA VAL A 81 3.96 -3.08 4.43
C VAL A 81 4.98 -3.00 3.30
N ALA A 82 4.54 -3.34 2.10
CA ALA A 82 5.33 -3.17 0.87
C ALA A 82 4.45 -2.65 -0.27
N TYR A 83 4.99 -1.76 -1.09
CA TYR A 83 4.29 -1.21 -2.24
C TYR A 83 5.25 -0.69 -3.31
N ALA A 84 4.72 -0.54 -4.52
CA ALA A 84 5.43 0.11 -5.61
C ALA A 84 4.93 1.55 -5.77
N LYS A 85 5.83 2.49 -6.07
CA LYS A 85 5.49 3.87 -6.41
C LYS A 85 6.20 4.29 -7.70
N ASN A 86 5.62 5.26 -8.43
CA ASN A 86 6.31 5.86 -9.57
C ASN A 86 7.62 6.52 -9.12
N TRP A 87 8.62 6.54 -9.99
CA TRP A 87 9.80 7.36 -9.77
C TRP A 87 9.41 8.82 -9.58
N ASP A 88 10.15 9.52 -8.74
CA ASP A 88 10.00 10.97 -8.49
C ASP A 88 10.98 11.77 -9.39
N THR A 89 11.19 11.33 -10.64
CA THR A 89 12.11 11.94 -11.58
C THR A 89 11.41 12.33 -12.87
N ASP A 90 11.73 13.51 -13.39
CA ASP A 90 11.26 14.00 -14.68
C ASP A 90 12.19 13.50 -15.81
N ILE A 91 12.35 12.18 -15.92
CA ILE A 91 13.08 11.59 -17.03
C ILE A 91 12.19 11.64 -18.27
N GLU A 92 12.69 12.27 -19.33
CA GLU A 92 11.99 12.33 -20.61
C GLU A 92 11.67 10.92 -21.14
N GLY A 93 10.40 10.68 -21.45
CA GLY A 93 9.92 9.36 -21.88
C GLY A 93 9.49 8.41 -20.76
N SER A 94 9.69 8.75 -19.47
CA SER A 94 9.15 7.95 -18.37
C SER A 94 7.63 7.97 -18.39
N ARG A 95 7.01 6.83 -18.09
CA ARG A 95 5.56 6.70 -18.04
C ARG A 95 5.09 6.51 -16.59
N ILE A 96 4.04 7.26 -16.22
CA ILE A 96 3.37 7.08 -14.93
C ILE A 96 2.47 5.85 -15.03
N LEU A 97 2.88 4.75 -14.40
CA LEU A 97 2.13 3.50 -14.36
C LEU A 97 1.15 3.45 -13.19
N MET A 98 1.57 3.89 -12.02
CA MET A 98 0.70 3.96 -10.84
C MET A 98 -0.12 5.24 -10.89
N ARG A 99 -1.45 5.10 -10.97
CA ARG A 99 -2.37 6.24 -11.02
C ARG A 99 -2.25 7.09 -9.76
N LYS A 100 -1.97 8.37 -9.94
CA LYS A 100 -2.07 9.36 -8.85
C LYS A 100 -3.55 9.78 -8.74
N HIS A 101 -4.12 9.69 -7.54
CA HIS A 101 -5.43 10.23 -7.24
C HIS A 101 -5.25 11.54 -6.47
N PRO A 102 -5.45 12.70 -7.12
CA PRO A 102 -5.41 13.96 -6.40
C PRO A 102 -6.53 13.96 -5.35
N LEU A 103 -6.17 14.33 -4.13
CA LEU A 103 -7.13 14.47 -3.04
C LEU A 103 -7.83 15.81 -3.17
N THR A 104 -9.13 15.85 -2.89
CA THR A 104 -9.84 17.11 -2.68
C THR A 104 -9.39 17.73 -1.35
N PHE A 105 -9.67 19.04 -1.18
CA PHE A 105 -9.34 19.72 0.07
C PHE A 105 -9.90 18.98 1.30
N MET A 106 -11.18 18.59 1.25
CA MET A 106 -11.81 17.88 2.37
C MET A 106 -11.17 16.50 2.63
N GLU A 107 -10.84 15.74 1.58
CA GLU A 107 -10.13 14.46 1.72
C GLU A 107 -8.75 14.66 2.36
N THR A 108 -8.05 15.74 1.99
CA THR A 108 -6.74 16.06 2.59
C THR A 108 -6.87 16.39 4.07
N VAL A 109 -7.85 17.23 4.45
CA VAL A 109 -8.08 17.59 5.85
C VAL A 109 -8.42 16.37 6.69
N VAL A 110 -9.35 15.52 6.21
CA VAL A 110 -9.73 14.29 6.91
C VAL A 110 -8.52 13.36 7.06
N LEU A 111 -7.76 13.14 6.00
CA LEU A 111 -6.60 12.24 6.04
C LEU A 111 -5.50 12.74 6.99
N LEU A 112 -5.23 14.04 7.01
CA LEU A 112 -4.26 14.64 7.93
C LEU A 112 -4.72 14.53 9.38
N HIS A 113 -6.02 14.70 9.64
CA HIS A 113 -6.57 14.51 10.98
C HIS A 113 -6.43 13.05 11.44
N LEU A 114 -6.82 12.08 10.60
CA LEU A 114 -6.67 10.64 10.89
C LEU A 114 -5.20 10.27 11.14
N ARG A 115 -4.29 10.78 10.33
CA ARG A 115 -2.85 10.58 10.53
C ARG A 115 -2.38 11.17 11.88
N HIS A 116 -2.86 12.35 12.25
CA HIS A 116 -2.55 12.95 13.53
C HIS A 116 -3.03 12.06 14.69
N MET A 117 -4.27 11.59 14.65
CA MET A 117 -4.82 10.67 15.65
C MET A 117 -3.99 9.38 15.76
N LEU A 118 -3.61 8.80 14.62
CA LEU A 118 -2.78 7.60 14.59
C LEU A 118 -1.41 7.83 15.27
N VAL A 119 -0.77 8.98 15.01
CA VAL A 119 0.53 9.33 15.62
C VAL A 119 0.42 9.61 17.12
N MET A 120 -0.72 10.16 17.58
CA MET A 120 -0.97 10.44 18.99
C MET A 120 -1.39 9.22 19.79
N THR A 121 -1.80 8.15 19.14
CA THR A 121 -2.18 6.89 19.80
C THR A 121 -0.93 6.10 20.18
N SER A 122 -0.91 5.54 21.39
CA SER A 122 0.19 4.72 21.87
C SER A 122 0.39 3.48 20.99
N PRO A 123 1.62 3.00 20.79
CA PRO A 123 1.91 1.85 19.88
C PRO A 123 1.15 0.57 20.24
N ASN A 124 0.69 0.41 21.48
CA ASN A 124 -0.05 -0.75 21.98
C ASN A 124 -1.57 -0.55 22.01
N GLU A 125 -2.05 0.59 21.54
CA GLU A 125 -3.47 0.93 21.50
C GLU A 125 -3.96 1.00 20.07
N ARG A 126 -5.26 0.74 19.88
CA ARG A 126 -5.91 0.93 18.59
C ARG A 126 -6.35 2.37 18.43
N ALA A 127 -5.97 3.01 17.34
CA ALA A 127 -6.47 4.33 17.01
C ALA A 127 -7.93 4.21 16.55
N VAL A 128 -8.86 4.67 17.38
CA VAL A 128 -10.31 4.61 17.11
C VAL A 128 -10.88 6.01 17.15
N VAL A 129 -11.68 6.35 16.13
CA VAL A 129 -12.32 7.67 15.97
C VAL A 129 -13.81 7.54 15.69
N GLY A 130 -14.58 8.57 16.07
CA GLY A 130 -15.99 8.70 15.69
C GLY A 130 -16.13 9.53 14.41
N GLU A 131 -17.11 9.18 13.56
CA GLU A 131 -17.37 9.94 12.33
C GLU A 131 -17.70 11.42 12.63
N GLU A 132 -18.56 11.68 13.62
CA GLU A 132 -18.95 13.04 14.00
C GLU A 132 -17.77 13.82 14.61
N GLU A 133 -16.96 13.17 15.42
CA GLU A 133 -15.74 13.74 16.00
C GLU A 133 -14.77 14.23 14.92
N VAL A 134 -14.55 13.40 13.88
CA VAL A 134 -13.72 13.78 12.74
C VAL A 134 -14.36 14.91 11.94
N PHE A 135 -15.69 14.91 11.75
CA PHE A 135 -16.38 16.01 11.09
C PHE A 135 -16.19 17.34 11.82
N GLU A 136 -16.40 17.36 13.14
CA GLU A 136 -16.21 18.56 13.96
C GLU A 136 -14.77 19.09 13.87
N ALA A 137 -13.78 18.20 13.86
CA ALA A 137 -12.38 18.58 13.70
C ALA A 137 -12.07 19.20 12.33
N THR A 138 -12.91 18.98 11.30
CA THR A 138 -12.73 19.62 9.99
C THR A 138 -13.31 21.03 9.91
N LEU A 139 -14.22 21.43 10.82
CA LEU A 139 -14.92 22.72 10.78
C LEU A 139 -13.99 23.93 10.75
N PRO A 140 -12.89 24.01 11.52
CA PRO A 140 -11.99 25.17 11.49
C PRO A 140 -11.30 25.40 10.14
N TYR A 141 -11.19 24.36 9.31
CA TYR A 141 -10.54 24.43 7.99
C TYR A 141 -11.51 24.81 6.88
N GLN A 142 -12.79 24.97 7.19
CA GLN A 142 -13.80 25.34 6.22
C GLN A 142 -13.89 26.87 6.19
N SER A 143 -13.75 27.47 4.99
CA SER A 143 -13.76 28.93 4.88
C SER A 143 -15.09 29.51 5.35
N ALA A 144 -15.02 30.65 6.05
CA ALA A 144 -16.16 31.42 6.54
C ALA A 144 -17.10 31.93 5.40
N ALA A 145 -16.71 31.78 4.14
CA ALA A 145 -17.46 32.25 2.96
C ALA A 145 -18.67 31.37 2.58
N GLY A 146 -18.89 30.26 3.26
CA GLY A 146 -20.03 29.38 2.97
C GLY A 146 -20.63 28.83 4.26
N ASN A 147 -21.62 29.52 4.83
CA ASN A 147 -22.38 29.09 6.01
C ASN A 147 -23.35 27.92 5.75
N ASP A 148 -23.23 27.23 4.61
CA ASP A 148 -24.07 26.09 4.29
C ASP A 148 -23.50 24.81 4.95
N LYS A 149 -23.93 24.57 6.18
CA LYS A 149 -23.58 23.37 6.95
C LYS A 149 -23.97 22.08 6.24
N ALA A 150 -25.05 22.09 5.46
CA ALA A 150 -25.50 20.92 4.70
C ALA A 150 -24.54 20.56 3.56
N ALA A 151 -24.07 21.58 2.82
CA ALA A 151 -23.07 21.38 1.79
C ALA A 151 -21.71 20.93 2.36
N GLN A 152 -21.33 21.47 3.51
CA GLN A 152 -20.12 21.05 4.23
C GLN A 152 -20.22 19.60 4.66
N ARG A 153 -21.33 19.20 5.27
CA ARG A 153 -21.59 17.79 5.66
C ARG A 153 -21.55 16.86 4.47
N LYS A 154 -22.12 17.25 3.34
CA LYS A 154 -22.09 16.46 2.10
C LYS A 154 -20.66 16.24 1.58
N LYS A 155 -19.81 17.29 1.60
CA LYS A 155 -18.40 17.17 1.20
C LYS A 155 -17.62 16.26 2.13
N PHE A 156 -17.84 16.39 3.44
CA PHE A 156 -17.24 15.52 4.43
C PHE A 156 -17.67 14.07 4.23
N GLN A 157 -18.96 13.80 4.08
CA GLN A 157 -19.49 12.45 3.88
C GLN A 157 -18.90 11.78 2.64
N ALA A 158 -18.72 12.54 1.55
CA ALA A 158 -18.05 12.04 0.34
C ALA A 158 -16.58 11.67 0.60
N ALA A 159 -15.85 12.51 1.36
CA ALA A 159 -14.48 12.22 1.75
C ALA A 159 -14.41 11.01 2.70
N TRP A 160 -15.27 10.95 3.71
CA TRP A 160 -15.35 9.86 4.68
C TRP A 160 -15.62 8.51 4.02
N ASN A 161 -16.58 8.46 3.08
CA ASN A 161 -16.85 7.24 2.32
C ASN A 161 -15.63 6.77 1.54
N LYS A 162 -14.85 7.68 0.95
CA LYS A 162 -13.59 7.31 0.29
C LYS A 162 -12.54 6.77 1.26
N MET A 163 -12.48 7.24 2.51
CA MET A 163 -11.60 6.66 3.53
C MET A 163 -12.00 5.22 3.85
N LYS A 164 -13.31 4.94 3.92
CA LYS A 164 -13.85 3.58 4.09
C LYS A 164 -13.53 2.69 2.87
N ASP A 165 -13.83 3.16 1.67
CA ASP A 165 -13.62 2.41 0.42
C ASP A 165 -12.13 2.03 0.21
N ARG A 166 -11.23 2.89 0.66
CA ARG A 166 -9.78 2.67 0.59
C ARG A 166 -9.22 1.91 1.79
N SER A 167 -10.07 1.47 2.71
CA SER A 167 -9.68 0.78 3.95
C SER A 167 -8.69 1.58 4.82
N ILE A 168 -8.75 2.91 4.75
CA ILE A 168 -8.01 3.81 5.63
C ILE A 168 -8.68 3.83 7.01
N VAL A 169 -10.01 3.76 7.04
CA VAL A 169 -10.78 3.52 8.26
C VAL A 169 -11.66 2.29 8.09
N ARG A 170 -11.84 1.51 9.17
CA ARG A 170 -12.64 0.29 9.20
C ARG A 170 -13.67 0.37 10.32
N THR A 171 -14.86 -0.16 10.07
CA THR A 171 -15.87 -0.30 11.11
C THR A 171 -15.38 -1.21 12.23
N THR A 172 -15.66 -0.83 13.47
CA THR A 172 -15.43 -1.68 14.64
C THR A 172 -16.74 -2.38 15.04
N THR A 173 -16.69 -3.19 16.08
CA THR A 173 -17.90 -3.79 16.69
C THR A 173 -18.75 -2.76 17.45
N THR A 174 -18.21 -1.58 17.74
CA THR A 174 -18.93 -0.50 18.40
C THR A 174 -19.54 0.41 17.34
N GLU A 175 -20.80 0.73 17.50
CA GLU A 175 -21.53 1.63 16.60
C GLU A 175 -20.85 2.99 16.54
N ASP A 176 -20.80 3.60 15.34
CA ASP A 176 -20.16 4.89 15.03
C ASP A 176 -18.67 5.01 15.41
N ARG A 177 -17.99 3.89 15.62
CA ARG A 177 -16.55 3.85 15.87
C ARG A 177 -15.80 3.17 14.73
N PHE A 178 -14.69 3.77 14.35
CA PHE A 178 -13.86 3.34 13.24
C PHE A 178 -12.40 3.24 13.71
N GLU A 179 -11.76 2.14 13.35
CA GLU A 179 -10.32 1.94 13.52
C GLU A 179 -9.58 2.50 12.31
N ILE A 180 -8.49 3.24 12.55
CA ILE A 180 -7.65 3.84 11.50
C ILE A 180 -6.64 2.82 10.99
#